data_b148046b365bbe55e7db31b554688604
#
_entry.id   b148046b365bbe55e7db31b554688604
#
_cell.length_a   1.000
_cell.length_b   1.000
_cell.length_c   1.000
_cell.angle_alpha   90.00
_cell.angle_beta   90.00
_cell.angle_gamma   90.00
#
_symmetry.space_group_name_H-M   'P 1'
#
loop_
_entity.id
_entity.type
_entity.pdbx_description
1 polymer ?
#
loop_
_entity_poly.entity_id
_entity_poly.type
_entity_poly.pdbx_seq_one_letter_code
_entity_poly.pdbx_strand_id
1 'polypeptide(L)'
;MNKTILIGAYACEPYKGSEQGVGWNWALQIAKRNKVIVITRSNNEPVISDYLKKHPIDNITFYYCDVPDSIRKYKKGSKGVHWYYYLWQYYCYKTAKEILKKEHVDYTFAVTFGNMWLPTFLYKLPVKHIWGPIGGEAGIPKILWNRISLKQKVVECIRLINPYIPISNPFYKQICKKSYKIIARTEDVEKVLPSSCKDKVVVCLETGASKEDCLNFKASAEKLVATDDLVHVGQMIPRKMLDIAILAFAKVADKYPHVKFNLVGTGPEKHNLKVLAKSLGLENRVVFHGVKPREEAIALMQKSAIIVHPSVYEGGCWSLFEAMMSEKAIVCFDVSGNHVLMSKDCAELVPMMGHDEAVNAFAQKLDLLLGDKGLREKLGKAAHERILTHFLWKNKGEFFEKLIGNE
;
A
#
# COMPACT_ATOMS: atom_id res chain seq x y z
N MET A 1 21.05 14.22 -19.56
CA MET A 1 22.26 13.58 -18.95
C MET A 1 21.78 12.60 -17.91
N ASN A 2 22.29 11.38 -17.91
CA ASN A 2 21.98 10.40 -16.87
C ASN A 2 22.47 10.91 -15.51
N LYS A 3 21.59 10.94 -14.53
CA LYS A 3 21.90 11.34 -13.14
C LYS A 3 22.38 10.15 -12.33
N THR A 4 23.11 10.40 -11.26
CA THR A 4 23.43 9.36 -10.25
C THR A 4 22.50 9.52 -9.06
N ILE A 5 21.69 8.50 -8.78
CA ILE A 5 20.68 8.52 -7.73
C ILE A 5 21.06 7.50 -6.64
N LEU A 6 21.23 7.97 -5.40
CA LEU A 6 21.45 7.13 -4.26
C LEU A 6 20.12 6.87 -3.54
N ILE A 7 19.69 5.62 -3.51
CA ILE A 7 18.41 5.19 -2.93
C ILE A 7 18.65 4.51 -1.58
N GLY A 8 18.02 5.00 -0.52
CA GLY A 8 17.90 4.30 0.76
C GLY A 8 16.62 3.48 0.80
N ALA A 9 16.73 2.16 0.64
CA ALA A 9 15.60 1.23 0.61
C ALA A 9 15.75 0.15 1.68
N TYR A 10 15.18 0.37 2.87
CA TYR A 10 15.20 -0.60 3.98
C TYR A 10 14.65 -1.97 3.57
N ALA A 11 13.55 -1.99 2.85
CA ALA A 11 12.93 -3.16 2.26
C ALA A 11 13.13 -3.10 0.73
N CYS A 12 13.82 -4.10 0.17
CA CYS A 12 14.13 -4.16 -1.26
C CYS A 12 14.43 -5.60 -1.65
N GLU A 13 13.44 -6.29 -2.22
CA GLU A 13 13.62 -7.68 -2.67
C GLU A 13 12.86 -7.92 -3.98
N PRO A 14 13.47 -8.64 -4.96
CA PRO A 14 12.76 -9.12 -6.13
C PRO A 14 11.69 -10.16 -5.75
N TYR A 15 10.72 -10.36 -6.63
CA TYR A 15 9.63 -11.34 -6.49
C TYR A 15 8.72 -11.16 -5.27
N LYS A 16 8.82 -10.04 -4.56
CA LYS A 16 7.98 -9.73 -3.39
C LYS A 16 6.97 -8.64 -3.72
N GLY A 17 5.81 -8.74 -3.06
CA GLY A 17 4.87 -7.63 -2.96
C GLY A 17 5.17 -6.72 -1.77
N SER A 18 4.25 -5.81 -1.46
CA SER A 18 4.33 -4.89 -0.32
C SER A 18 5.61 -4.02 -0.34
N GLU A 19 6.13 -3.64 0.81
CA GLU A 19 7.28 -2.73 0.94
C GLU A 19 8.55 -3.22 0.22
N GLN A 20 8.82 -4.53 0.20
CA GLN A 20 9.98 -5.10 -0.48
C GLN A 20 9.91 -4.89 -1.99
N GLY A 21 8.75 -5.16 -2.57
CA GLY A 21 8.50 -4.94 -4.00
C GLY A 21 8.49 -3.46 -4.36
N VAL A 22 8.05 -2.59 -3.47
CA VAL A 22 8.11 -1.13 -3.67
C VAL A 22 9.57 -0.69 -3.84
N GLY A 23 10.45 -0.99 -2.88
CA GLY A 23 11.86 -0.59 -2.96
C GLY A 23 12.56 -1.13 -4.20
N TRP A 24 12.32 -2.40 -4.52
CA TRP A 24 12.88 -3.06 -5.69
C TRP A 24 12.44 -2.39 -7.01
N ASN A 25 11.13 -2.25 -7.21
CA ASN A 25 10.62 -1.74 -8.47
C ASN A 25 10.92 -0.25 -8.69
N TRP A 26 10.89 0.59 -7.64
CA TRP A 26 11.35 1.98 -7.77
C TRP A 26 12.81 2.04 -8.24
N ALA A 27 13.70 1.25 -7.62
CA ALA A 27 15.11 1.20 -8.02
C ALA A 27 15.27 0.78 -9.47
N LEU A 28 14.55 -0.28 -9.92
CA LEU A 28 14.57 -0.73 -11.30
C LEU A 28 14.07 0.31 -12.29
N GLN A 29 12.98 1.01 -11.99
CA GLN A 29 12.44 2.01 -12.92
C GLN A 29 13.37 3.21 -13.07
N ILE A 30 13.98 3.67 -11.97
CA ILE A 30 14.94 4.78 -11.98
C ILE A 30 16.22 4.37 -12.72
N ALA A 31 16.67 3.13 -12.57
CA ALA A 31 17.86 2.60 -13.26
C ALA A 31 17.73 2.53 -14.79
N LYS A 32 16.52 2.58 -15.34
CA LYS A 32 16.33 2.60 -16.80
C LYS A 32 16.93 3.83 -17.48
N ARG A 33 17.06 4.94 -16.76
CA ARG A 33 17.54 6.22 -17.32
C ARG A 33 18.67 6.85 -16.51
N ASN A 34 19.01 6.29 -15.36
CA ASN A 34 20.00 6.84 -14.43
C ASN A 34 20.95 5.77 -13.91
N LYS A 35 22.10 6.18 -13.41
CA LYS A 35 22.95 5.33 -12.57
C LYS A 35 22.32 5.30 -11.17
N VAL A 36 22.07 4.11 -10.65
CA VAL A 36 21.41 3.91 -9.34
C VAL A 36 22.33 3.20 -8.36
N ILE A 37 22.46 3.75 -7.18
CA ILE A 37 23.16 3.15 -6.06
C ILE A 37 22.12 2.88 -4.97
N VAL A 38 21.86 1.62 -4.64
CA VAL A 38 20.87 1.25 -3.63
C VAL A 38 21.56 0.82 -2.34
N ILE A 39 21.23 1.46 -1.23
CA ILE A 39 21.61 1.00 0.10
C ILE A 39 20.41 0.26 0.69
N THR A 40 20.58 -1.01 1.01
CA THR A 40 19.55 -1.86 1.59
C THR A 40 20.09 -2.71 2.73
N ARG A 41 19.22 -3.46 3.40
CA ARG A 41 19.61 -4.33 4.51
C ARG A 41 20.40 -5.55 4.03
N SER A 42 21.32 -6.01 4.88
CA SER A 42 22.16 -7.17 4.58
C SER A 42 21.38 -8.47 4.39
N ASN A 43 20.21 -8.63 5.01
CA ASN A 43 19.37 -9.82 4.80
C ASN A 43 18.76 -9.91 3.40
N ASN A 44 18.74 -8.82 2.62
CA ASN A 44 18.24 -8.81 1.25
C ASN A 44 19.31 -9.26 0.23
N GLU A 45 20.59 -9.31 0.64
CA GLU A 45 21.72 -9.61 -0.23
C GLU A 45 21.61 -10.95 -0.96
N PRO A 46 21.31 -12.10 -0.29
CA PRO A 46 21.30 -13.39 -0.99
C PRO A 46 20.29 -13.43 -2.15
N VAL A 47 19.10 -12.90 -1.94
CA VAL A 47 18.02 -12.89 -2.95
C VAL A 47 18.32 -11.92 -4.08
N ILE A 48 18.85 -10.74 -3.78
CA ILE A 48 19.24 -9.74 -4.79
C ILE A 48 20.42 -10.27 -5.61
N SER A 49 21.44 -10.85 -4.98
CA SER A 49 22.61 -11.39 -5.67
C SER A 49 22.24 -12.56 -6.58
N ASP A 50 21.34 -13.45 -6.15
CA ASP A 50 20.85 -14.54 -6.99
C ASP A 50 20.04 -14.03 -8.19
N TYR A 51 19.22 -12.99 -7.97
CA TYR A 51 18.50 -12.34 -9.08
C TYR A 51 19.45 -11.74 -10.11
N LEU A 52 20.42 -10.94 -9.67
CA LEU A 52 21.35 -10.24 -10.56
C LEU A 52 22.28 -11.17 -11.33
N LYS A 53 22.60 -12.35 -10.78
CA LYS A 53 23.33 -13.40 -11.54
C LYS A 53 22.51 -13.91 -12.72
N LYS A 54 21.20 -14.02 -12.59
CA LYS A 54 20.28 -14.51 -13.64
C LYS A 54 19.82 -13.40 -14.58
N HIS A 55 19.75 -12.18 -14.07
CA HIS A 55 19.25 -11.01 -14.77
C HIS A 55 20.18 -9.81 -14.50
N PRO A 56 21.35 -9.73 -15.16
CA PRO A 56 22.27 -8.62 -14.97
C PRO A 56 21.65 -7.27 -15.32
N ILE A 57 21.94 -6.23 -14.54
CA ILE A 57 21.46 -4.86 -14.74
C ILE A 57 22.64 -3.92 -14.55
N ASP A 58 23.11 -3.30 -15.63
CA ASP A 58 24.38 -2.54 -15.64
C ASP A 58 24.32 -1.22 -14.86
N ASN A 59 23.15 -0.59 -14.80
CA ASN A 59 22.99 0.75 -14.21
C ASN A 59 22.63 0.75 -12.71
N ILE A 60 22.71 -0.39 -12.02
CA ILE A 60 22.36 -0.50 -10.62
C ILE A 60 23.46 -1.19 -9.80
N THR A 61 23.81 -0.59 -8.68
CA THR A 61 24.77 -1.14 -7.72
C THR A 61 24.13 -1.22 -6.34
N PHE A 62 24.28 -2.35 -5.66
CA PHE A 62 23.76 -2.54 -4.31
C PHE A 62 24.86 -2.48 -3.26
N TYR A 63 24.61 -1.72 -2.20
CA TYR A 63 25.36 -1.69 -0.97
C TYR A 63 24.51 -2.25 0.16
N TYR A 64 25.06 -3.16 0.92
CA TYR A 64 24.36 -3.82 2.02
C TYR A 64 24.88 -3.30 3.35
N CYS A 65 23.98 -2.79 4.17
CA CYS A 65 24.33 -2.36 5.53
C CYS A 65 23.28 -2.81 6.54
N ASP A 66 23.71 -3.01 7.75
CA ASP A 66 22.79 -3.33 8.85
C ASP A 66 23.29 -2.79 10.18
N VAL A 67 22.42 -2.87 11.16
CA VAL A 67 22.75 -2.59 12.56
C VAL A 67 23.70 -3.68 13.07
N PRO A 68 24.72 -3.37 13.91
CA PRO A 68 25.63 -4.37 14.47
C PRO A 68 24.91 -5.56 15.09
N ASP A 69 25.50 -6.74 15.01
CA ASP A 69 24.93 -8.00 15.51
C ASP A 69 24.58 -7.95 16.99
N SER A 70 25.38 -7.22 17.78
CA SER A 70 25.11 -6.98 19.20
C SER A 70 23.76 -6.34 19.48
N ILE A 71 23.24 -5.56 18.53
CA ILE A 71 21.94 -4.88 18.60
C ILE A 71 20.88 -5.69 17.84
N ARG A 72 21.25 -6.27 16.69
CA ARG A 72 20.35 -7.04 15.80
C ARG A 72 19.65 -8.18 16.52
N LYS A 73 20.32 -8.85 17.46
CA LYS A 73 19.76 -9.97 18.26
C LYS A 73 18.50 -9.59 19.07
N TYR A 74 18.29 -8.32 19.37
CA TYR A 74 17.10 -7.88 20.11
C TYR A 74 15.85 -7.69 19.23
N LYS A 75 16.01 -7.69 17.90
CA LYS A 75 14.87 -7.64 16.97
C LYS A 75 14.29 -9.04 16.80
N LYS A 76 13.07 -9.27 17.30
CA LYS A 76 12.33 -10.54 17.15
C LYS A 76 11.09 -10.35 16.26
N GLY A 77 11.13 -10.85 15.03
CA GLY A 77 10.04 -10.75 14.06
C GLY A 77 9.64 -9.30 13.78
N SER A 78 8.35 -8.99 13.89
CA SER A 78 7.80 -7.63 13.72
C SER A 78 7.95 -6.75 14.95
N LYS A 79 8.26 -7.32 16.13
CA LYS A 79 8.44 -6.54 17.36
C LYS A 79 9.69 -5.68 17.25
N GLY A 80 9.56 -4.39 17.56
CA GLY A 80 10.67 -3.45 17.53
C GLY A 80 11.12 -3.01 16.14
N VAL A 81 10.36 -3.27 15.08
CA VAL A 81 10.73 -2.90 13.72
C VAL A 81 10.96 -1.40 13.54
N HIS A 82 10.22 -0.54 14.23
CA HIS A 82 10.34 0.91 14.09
C HIS A 82 11.65 1.45 14.70
N TRP A 83 12.02 1.03 15.92
CA TRP A 83 13.30 1.45 16.51
C TRP A 83 14.50 0.90 15.73
N TYR A 84 14.39 -0.34 15.24
CA TYR A 84 15.41 -0.95 14.39
C TYR A 84 15.57 -0.20 13.07
N TYR A 85 14.46 0.16 12.42
CA TYR A 85 14.47 1.00 11.21
C TYR A 85 15.15 2.34 11.47
N TYR A 86 14.85 3.00 12.59
CA TYR A 86 15.48 4.26 12.97
C TYR A 86 17.00 4.14 13.13
N LEU A 87 17.46 3.09 13.79
CA LEU A 87 18.91 2.80 13.91
C LEU A 87 19.51 2.48 12.54
N TRP A 88 18.83 1.66 11.74
CA TRP A 88 19.30 1.33 10.39
C TRP A 88 19.48 2.59 9.53
N GLN A 89 18.62 3.59 9.63
CA GLN A 89 18.76 4.87 8.92
C GLN A 89 20.09 5.58 9.25
N TYR A 90 20.58 5.44 10.48
CA TYR A 90 21.89 5.98 10.85
C TYR A 90 23.03 5.26 10.13
N TYR A 91 22.98 3.92 10.04
CA TYR A 91 23.97 3.15 9.30
C TYR A 91 23.88 3.38 7.79
N CYS A 92 22.68 3.46 7.26
CA CYS A 92 22.45 3.86 5.87
C CYS A 92 23.08 5.23 5.56
N TYR A 93 22.91 6.21 6.43
CA TYR A 93 23.55 7.51 6.30
C TYR A 93 25.09 7.43 6.34
N LYS A 94 25.67 6.63 7.24
CA LYS A 94 27.14 6.41 7.28
C LYS A 94 27.64 5.80 5.96
N THR A 95 27.00 4.75 5.50
CA THR A 95 27.33 4.11 4.22
C THR A 95 27.22 5.10 3.05
N ALA A 96 26.16 5.89 3.03
CA ALA A 96 25.98 6.93 2.00
C ALA A 96 27.12 7.97 2.03
N LYS A 97 27.59 8.39 3.21
CA LYS A 97 28.76 9.30 3.32
C LYS A 97 30.03 8.71 2.72
N GLU A 98 30.28 7.42 2.93
CA GLU A 98 31.47 6.76 2.34
C GLU A 98 31.35 6.62 0.81
N ILE A 99 30.13 6.39 0.30
CA ILE A 99 29.86 6.38 -1.14
C ILE A 99 30.14 7.75 -1.76
N LEU A 100 29.65 8.82 -1.13
CA LEU A 100 29.85 10.20 -1.62
C LEU A 100 31.33 10.66 -1.66
N LYS A 101 32.23 9.98 -0.94
CA LYS A 101 33.68 10.22 -1.06
C LYS A 101 34.28 9.65 -2.35
N LYS A 102 33.62 8.66 -2.94
CA LYS A 102 34.14 7.88 -4.08
C LYS A 102 33.38 8.16 -5.38
N GLU A 103 32.14 8.58 -5.27
CA GLU A 103 31.26 8.76 -6.41
C GLU A 103 30.46 10.07 -6.31
N HIS A 104 30.26 10.71 -7.45
CA HIS A 104 29.35 11.85 -7.54
C HIS A 104 27.89 11.34 -7.47
N VAL A 105 27.07 11.99 -6.64
CA VAL A 105 25.64 11.71 -6.48
C VAL A 105 24.85 12.99 -6.67
N ASP A 106 23.89 13.00 -7.59
CA ASP A 106 23.03 14.16 -7.87
C ASP A 106 21.86 14.25 -6.89
N TYR A 107 21.24 13.10 -6.57
CA TYR A 107 20.08 13.04 -5.70
C TYR A 107 20.17 11.87 -4.74
N THR A 108 19.61 12.06 -3.55
CA THR A 108 19.31 10.96 -2.62
C THR A 108 17.80 10.75 -2.56
N PHE A 109 17.36 9.49 -2.47
CA PHE A 109 15.94 9.12 -2.43
C PHE A 109 15.69 8.10 -1.32
N ALA A 110 14.76 8.39 -0.39
CA ALA A 110 14.35 7.46 0.66
C ALA A 110 12.95 6.92 0.33
N VAL A 111 12.84 5.64 -0.07
CA VAL A 111 11.66 5.12 -0.75
C VAL A 111 10.77 4.18 0.06
N THR A 112 11.31 3.41 1.02
CA THR A 112 10.55 2.40 1.77
C THR A 112 10.36 2.75 3.24
N PHE A 113 9.39 2.12 3.89
CA PHE A 113 8.95 2.49 5.24
C PHE A 113 8.60 3.99 5.31
N GLY A 114 8.01 4.49 4.24
CA GLY A 114 7.62 5.87 4.08
C GLY A 114 6.53 6.27 5.08
N ASN A 115 6.95 6.52 6.32
CA ASN A 115 6.09 7.01 7.38
C ASN A 115 6.68 8.33 7.89
N MET A 116 5.85 9.37 7.97
CA MET A 116 6.29 10.70 8.43
C MET A 116 6.90 10.70 9.83
N TRP A 117 6.62 9.67 10.64
CA TRP A 117 7.17 9.47 11.99
C TRP A 117 8.58 8.90 12.01
N LEU A 118 9.01 8.29 10.90
CA LEU A 118 10.27 7.59 10.78
C LEU A 118 11.16 8.29 9.74
N PRO A 119 11.73 9.46 10.07
CA PRO A 119 12.55 10.22 9.14
C PRO A 119 13.82 9.47 8.75
N THR A 120 14.23 9.61 7.50
CA THR A 120 15.56 9.21 7.06
C THR A 120 16.62 10.21 7.51
N PHE A 121 17.90 9.81 7.57
CA PHE A 121 19.00 10.75 7.78
C PHE A 121 19.71 11.16 6.48
N LEU A 122 19.28 10.66 5.32
CA LEU A 122 19.87 11.02 4.02
C LEU A 122 19.74 12.51 3.70
N TYR A 123 18.73 13.21 4.24
CA TYR A 123 18.57 14.66 4.08
C TYR A 123 19.74 15.49 4.66
N LYS A 124 20.61 14.89 5.48
CA LYS A 124 21.80 15.56 6.05
C LYS A 124 22.97 15.61 5.08
N LEU A 125 22.93 14.85 4.01
CA LEU A 125 23.96 14.85 2.97
C LEU A 125 23.92 16.15 2.15
N PRO A 126 25.05 16.61 1.62
CA PRO A 126 25.12 17.84 0.81
C PRO A 126 24.62 17.59 -0.64
N VAL A 127 23.45 16.91 -0.77
CA VAL A 127 22.87 16.46 -2.03
C VAL A 127 21.36 16.73 -1.99
N LYS A 128 20.74 17.00 -3.12
CA LYS A 128 19.29 17.16 -3.22
C LYS A 128 18.59 15.90 -2.74
N HIS A 129 17.72 16.02 -1.73
CA HIS A 129 17.04 14.88 -1.10
C HIS A 129 15.57 14.80 -1.53
N ILE A 130 15.14 13.61 -1.97
CA ILE A 130 13.74 13.27 -2.24
C ILE A 130 13.27 12.33 -1.12
N TRP A 131 12.17 12.69 -0.48
CA TRP A 131 11.61 11.94 0.64
C TRP A 131 10.23 11.38 0.30
N GLY A 132 10.03 10.07 0.40
CA GLY A 132 8.73 9.43 0.17
C GLY A 132 8.79 8.30 -0.84
N PRO A 133 7.64 7.72 -1.20
CA PRO A 133 6.27 8.12 -0.82
C PRO A 133 5.98 7.92 0.67
N ILE A 134 5.56 8.99 1.34
CA ILE A 134 5.26 9.00 2.78
C ILE A 134 3.77 8.92 3.04
N GLY A 135 3.42 8.30 4.18
CA GLY A 135 2.09 8.20 4.77
C GLY A 135 2.19 8.29 6.29
N GLY A 136 1.18 7.81 6.99
CA GLY A 136 1.18 7.75 8.46
C GLY A 136 0.31 8.82 9.13
N GLU A 137 -0.45 9.56 8.34
CA GLU A 137 -1.39 10.61 8.76
C GLU A 137 -2.77 10.06 9.14
N ALA A 138 -3.12 8.89 8.60
CA ALA A 138 -4.49 8.41 8.60
C ALA A 138 -4.85 7.63 9.87
N GLY A 139 -6.07 7.84 10.33
CA GLY A 139 -6.74 7.10 11.40
C GLY A 139 -8.19 6.79 11.02
N ILE A 140 -8.89 6.04 11.89
CA ILE A 140 -10.31 5.77 11.71
C ILE A 140 -11.08 7.08 11.88
N PRO A 141 -11.91 7.51 10.91
CA PRO A 141 -12.69 8.72 11.00
C PRO A 141 -13.60 8.73 12.24
N LYS A 142 -13.70 9.90 12.93
CA LYS A 142 -14.46 10.03 14.18
C LYS A 142 -15.93 9.60 14.06
N ILE A 143 -16.53 9.78 12.89
CA ILE A 143 -17.91 9.39 12.61
C ILE A 143 -18.15 7.87 12.78
N LEU A 144 -17.10 7.05 12.73
CA LEU A 144 -17.15 5.59 12.91
C LEU A 144 -16.74 5.12 14.31
N TRP A 145 -16.41 6.05 15.24
CA TRP A 145 -15.91 5.68 16.57
C TRP A 145 -16.93 5.05 17.50
N ASN A 146 -18.21 5.17 17.23
CA ASN A 146 -19.27 4.51 17.99
C ASN A 146 -19.19 2.97 17.90
N ARG A 147 -18.53 2.43 16.87
CA ARG A 147 -18.42 0.98 16.58
C ARG A 147 -17.07 0.36 16.90
N ILE A 148 -16.08 1.15 17.30
CA ILE A 148 -14.77 0.61 17.69
C ILE A 148 -14.64 0.52 19.21
N SER A 149 -13.84 -0.44 19.68
CA SER A 149 -13.61 -0.68 21.11
C SER A 149 -12.98 0.55 21.81
N LEU A 150 -13.16 0.67 23.12
CA LEU A 150 -12.54 1.73 23.93
C LEU A 150 -11.00 1.71 23.76
N LYS A 151 -10.40 0.53 23.75
CA LYS A 151 -8.96 0.38 23.47
C LYS A 151 -8.58 0.97 22.12
N GLN A 152 -9.36 0.71 21.09
CA GLN A 152 -9.13 1.25 19.76
C GLN A 152 -9.34 2.77 19.72
N LYS A 153 -10.34 3.29 20.44
CA LYS A 153 -10.55 4.75 20.56
C LYS A 153 -9.33 5.45 21.14
N VAL A 154 -8.71 4.88 22.17
CA VAL A 154 -7.47 5.43 22.75
C VAL A 154 -6.34 5.43 21.70
N VAL A 155 -6.20 4.36 20.95
CA VAL A 155 -5.21 4.28 19.85
C VAL A 155 -5.50 5.36 18.79
N GLU A 156 -6.77 5.55 18.41
CA GLU A 156 -7.14 6.57 17.41
C GLU A 156 -6.96 7.99 17.97
N CYS A 157 -7.22 8.24 19.26
CA CYS A 157 -6.91 9.52 19.91
C CYS A 157 -5.40 9.83 19.81
N ILE A 158 -4.56 8.84 20.11
CA ILE A 158 -3.10 8.98 19.94
C ILE A 158 -2.76 9.26 18.47
N ARG A 159 -3.38 8.56 17.52
CA ARG A 159 -3.18 8.78 16.08
C ARG A 159 -3.62 10.18 15.62
N LEU A 160 -4.70 10.73 16.16
CA LEU A 160 -5.14 12.10 15.84
C LEU A 160 -4.15 13.16 16.30
N ILE A 161 -3.50 12.93 17.45
CA ILE A 161 -2.45 13.84 17.97
C ILE A 161 -1.14 13.60 17.21
N ASN A 162 -0.97 12.41 16.74
CA ASN A 162 0.24 11.90 16.12
C ASN A 162 0.75 12.78 14.95
N PRO A 163 -0.03 13.26 13.96
CA PRO A 163 0.44 14.16 12.91
C PRO A 163 1.03 15.48 13.41
N TYR A 164 0.69 15.91 14.61
CA TYR A 164 1.17 17.16 15.21
C TYR A 164 2.42 17.00 16.09
N ILE A 165 2.70 15.78 16.57
CA ILE A 165 3.92 15.51 17.37
C ILE A 165 5.20 15.72 16.53
N PRO A 166 5.32 15.28 15.25
CA PRO A 166 6.50 15.52 14.44
C PRO A 166 6.76 17.01 14.21
N ILE A 167 5.71 17.85 14.18
CA ILE A 167 5.87 19.29 14.01
C ILE A 167 6.75 19.89 15.12
N SER A 168 6.74 19.30 16.32
CA SER A 168 7.67 19.66 17.41
C SER A 168 9.02 18.98 17.29
N ASN A 169 9.16 17.91 16.50
CA ASN A 169 10.43 17.18 16.34
C ASN A 169 11.39 17.95 15.41
N PRO A 170 12.58 18.36 15.90
CA PRO A 170 13.54 19.14 15.10
C PRO A 170 14.04 18.37 13.87
N PHE A 171 14.13 17.02 13.92
CA PHE A 171 14.51 16.20 12.76
C PHE A 171 13.45 16.24 11.68
N TYR A 172 12.18 16.16 12.06
CA TYR A 172 11.07 16.26 11.11
C TYR A 172 11.01 17.64 10.44
N LYS A 173 11.15 18.72 11.22
CA LYS A 173 11.23 20.07 10.67
C LYS A 173 12.39 20.22 9.68
N GLN A 174 13.54 19.64 10.02
CA GLN A 174 14.72 19.70 9.16
C GLN A 174 14.54 18.91 7.87
N ILE A 175 13.96 17.69 7.91
CA ILE A 175 13.72 16.92 6.68
C ILE A 175 12.71 17.65 5.78
N CYS A 176 11.62 18.19 6.31
CA CYS A 176 10.66 19.00 5.56
C CYS A 176 11.35 20.22 4.91
N LYS A 177 12.19 20.94 5.66
CA LYS A 177 12.90 22.12 5.15
C LYS A 177 13.95 21.78 4.10
N LYS A 178 14.74 20.72 4.33
CA LYS A 178 15.91 20.38 3.51
C LYS A 178 15.59 19.48 2.31
N SER A 179 14.45 18.80 2.29
CA SER A 179 14.05 18.01 1.13
C SER A 179 13.89 18.92 -0.10
N TYR A 180 14.40 18.44 -1.23
CA TYR A 180 14.18 19.04 -2.54
C TYR A 180 12.74 18.80 -2.98
N LYS A 181 12.24 17.55 -2.85
CA LYS A 181 10.87 17.17 -3.09
C LYS A 181 10.40 16.17 -2.01
N ILE A 182 9.09 16.18 -1.74
CA ILE A 182 8.42 15.26 -0.82
C ILE A 182 7.31 14.58 -1.61
N ILE A 183 7.35 13.26 -1.69
CA ILE A 183 6.30 12.47 -2.34
C ILE A 183 5.32 12.04 -1.26
N ALA A 184 4.09 12.52 -1.31
CA ALA A 184 2.98 12.10 -0.46
C ALA A 184 2.23 10.93 -1.13
N ARG A 185 1.82 9.92 -0.37
CA ARG A 185 1.04 8.80 -0.92
C ARG A 185 -0.34 9.24 -1.39
N THR A 186 -0.94 10.17 -0.65
CA THR A 186 -2.29 10.68 -0.88
C THR A 186 -2.34 12.18 -0.60
N GLU A 187 -3.40 12.85 -1.04
CA GLU A 187 -3.66 14.24 -0.70
C GLU A 187 -3.87 14.46 0.81
N ASP A 188 -4.33 13.45 1.54
CA ASP A 188 -4.51 13.54 2.98
C ASP A 188 -3.17 13.72 3.71
N VAL A 189 -2.10 13.09 3.20
CA VAL A 189 -0.73 13.32 3.68
C VAL A 189 -0.30 14.76 3.43
N GLU A 190 -0.58 15.30 2.24
CA GLU A 190 -0.24 16.68 1.89
C GLU A 190 -0.90 17.69 2.84
N LYS A 191 -2.17 17.45 3.22
CA LYS A 191 -2.93 18.32 4.13
C LYS A 191 -2.30 18.47 5.51
N VAL A 192 -1.65 17.42 6.02
CA VAL A 192 -1.06 17.40 7.38
C VAL A 192 0.42 17.83 7.39
N LEU A 193 1.06 17.96 6.23
CA LEU A 193 2.42 18.47 6.15
C LEU A 193 2.50 19.96 6.49
N PRO A 194 3.61 20.42 7.09
CA PRO A 194 3.81 21.84 7.39
C PRO A 194 3.67 22.73 6.15
N SER A 195 3.02 23.89 6.29
CA SER A 195 2.84 24.84 5.21
C SER A 195 4.17 25.27 4.55
N SER A 196 5.26 25.26 5.33
CA SER A 196 6.61 25.60 4.87
C SER A 196 7.24 24.64 3.86
N CYS A 197 6.59 23.52 3.54
CA CYS A 197 7.09 22.56 2.56
C CYS A 197 6.05 22.15 1.51
N LYS A 198 4.85 22.73 1.52
CA LYS A 198 3.76 22.36 0.59
C LYS A 198 4.12 22.59 -0.88
N ASP A 199 4.91 23.60 -1.18
CA ASP A 199 5.45 23.87 -2.53
C ASP A 199 6.35 22.75 -3.10
N LYS A 200 6.83 21.87 -2.22
CA LYS A 200 7.72 20.75 -2.56
C LYS A 200 6.98 19.41 -2.61
N VAL A 201 5.69 19.38 -2.21
CA VAL A 201 4.91 18.16 -2.12
C VAL A 201 4.32 17.81 -3.48
N VAL A 202 4.40 16.53 -3.81
CA VAL A 202 3.74 15.93 -4.97
C VAL A 202 3.07 14.63 -4.54
N VAL A 203 1.92 14.31 -5.11
CA VAL A 203 1.17 13.10 -4.74
C VAL A 203 1.51 11.96 -5.70
N CYS A 204 1.91 10.83 -5.14
CA CYS A 204 2.14 9.60 -5.90
C CYS A 204 2.04 8.38 -4.98
N LEU A 205 1.15 7.45 -5.30
CA LEU A 205 1.08 6.15 -4.62
C LEU A 205 2.40 5.39 -4.75
N GLU A 206 2.80 4.68 -3.69
CA GLU A 206 4.04 3.91 -3.65
C GLU A 206 4.03 2.68 -4.55
N THR A 207 2.86 2.09 -4.77
CA THR A 207 2.67 0.82 -5.48
C THR A 207 2.44 1.03 -6.96
N GLY A 208 2.83 0.05 -7.76
CA GLY A 208 2.56 -0.06 -9.19
C GLY A 208 2.38 -1.52 -9.59
N ALA A 209 1.99 -1.75 -10.84
CA ALA A 209 1.90 -3.07 -11.45
C ALA A 209 2.87 -3.19 -12.63
N SER A 210 3.28 -4.41 -12.99
CA SER A 210 3.92 -4.63 -14.29
C SER A 210 2.86 -4.91 -15.36
N LYS A 211 3.15 -4.59 -16.61
CA LYS A 211 2.24 -4.94 -17.72
C LYS A 211 2.10 -6.46 -17.85
N GLU A 212 3.17 -7.18 -17.60
CA GLU A 212 3.19 -8.65 -17.63
C GLU A 212 2.28 -9.23 -16.54
N ASP A 213 2.37 -8.72 -15.29
CA ASP A 213 1.46 -9.13 -14.23
C ASP A 213 0.00 -8.89 -14.62
N CYS A 214 -0.32 -7.73 -15.19
CA CYS A 214 -1.69 -7.43 -15.62
C CYS A 214 -2.20 -8.46 -16.62
N LEU A 215 -1.40 -8.83 -17.63
CA LEU A 215 -1.76 -9.86 -18.61
C LEU A 215 -1.91 -11.24 -17.98
N ASN A 216 -0.98 -11.63 -17.11
CA ASN A 216 -1.00 -12.93 -16.44
C ASN A 216 -2.20 -13.06 -15.48
N PHE A 217 -2.52 -12.03 -14.72
CA PHE A 217 -3.68 -12.01 -13.82
C PHE A 217 -4.99 -12.13 -14.59
N LYS A 218 -5.15 -11.39 -15.68
CA LYS A 218 -6.31 -11.49 -16.55
C LYS A 218 -6.44 -12.90 -17.12
N ALA A 219 -5.40 -13.43 -17.76
CA ALA A 219 -5.41 -14.75 -18.36
C ALA A 219 -5.65 -15.88 -17.34
N SER A 220 -5.17 -15.74 -16.09
CA SER A 220 -5.47 -16.70 -15.03
C SER A 220 -6.92 -16.62 -14.55
N ALA A 221 -7.50 -15.42 -14.47
CA ALA A 221 -8.89 -15.23 -14.10
C ALA A 221 -9.86 -15.85 -15.13
N GLU A 222 -9.57 -15.70 -16.42
CA GLU A 222 -10.38 -16.26 -17.52
C GLU A 222 -10.45 -17.81 -17.51
N LYS A 223 -9.45 -18.47 -16.93
CA LYS A 223 -9.40 -19.94 -16.83
C LYS A 223 -10.22 -20.52 -15.66
N LEU A 224 -10.70 -19.68 -14.76
CA LEU A 224 -11.41 -20.11 -13.56
C LEU A 224 -12.93 -20.07 -13.77
N VAL A 225 -13.61 -21.04 -13.20
CA VAL A 225 -15.09 -21.00 -13.12
C VAL A 225 -15.47 -19.91 -12.12
N ALA A 226 -16.10 -18.86 -12.65
CA ALA A 226 -16.56 -17.75 -11.84
C ALA A 226 -17.78 -18.14 -10.99
N THR A 227 -17.85 -17.59 -9.77
CA THR A 227 -19.01 -17.64 -8.89
C THR A 227 -19.58 -16.24 -8.72
N ASP A 228 -20.80 -16.13 -8.21
CA ASP A 228 -21.39 -14.83 -7.83
C ASP A 228 -20.95 -14.39 -6.42
N ASP A 229 -19.97 -15.04 -5.82
CA ASP A 229 -19.52 -14.79 -4.48
C ASP A 229 -18.87 -13.41 -4.32
N LEU A 230 -18.93 -12.92 -3.09
CA LEU A 230 -18.17 -11.77 -2.62
C LEU A 230 -16.83 -12.25 -2.03
N VAL A 231 -15.80 -11.41 -2.09
CA VAL A 231 -14.54 -11.70 -1.40
C VAL A 231 -13.90 -10.44 -0.82
N HIS A 232 -13.27 -10.61 0.35
CA HIS A 232 -12.29 -9.67 0.90
C HIS A 232 -10.96 -10.39 1.13
N VAL A 233 -9.86 -9.78 0.67
CA VAL A 233 -8.50 -10.29 0.90
C VAL A 233 -7.73 -9.26 1.70
N GLY A 234 -7.34 -9.61 2.94
CA GLY A 234 -6.60 -8.71 3.80
C GLY A 234 -6.63 -9.07 5.28
N GLN A 235 -5.95 -8.25 6.08
CA GLN A 235 -5.97 -8.41 7.53
C GLN A 235 -7.33 -8.01 8.12
N MET A 236 -7.79 -8.77 9.11
CA MET A 236 -9.01 -8.47 9.86
C MET A 236 -8.69 -7.56 11.05
N ILE A 237 -8.47 -6.28 10.76
CA ILE A 237 -8.11 -5.23 11.73
C ILE A 237 -9.17 -4.10 11.71
N PRO A 238 -9.29 -3.30 12.78
CA PRO A 238 -10.38 -2.33 12.93
C PRO A 238 -10.57 -1.40 11.72
N ARG A 239 -9.48 -0.87 11.13
CA ARG A 239 -9.58 0.06 9.99
C ARG A 239 -10.18 -0.55 8.72
N LYS A 240 -10.24 -1.90 8.64
CA LYS A 240 -10.83 -2.59 7.48
C LYS A 240 -12.36 -2.66 7.53
N MET A 241 -12.98 -2.28 8.65
CA MET A 241 -14.44 -2.16 8.80
C MET A 241 -15.23 -3.33 8.18
N LEU A 242 -14.76 -4.58 8.40
CA LEU A 242 -15.38 -5.77 7.81
C LEU A 242 -16.76 -6.08 8.39
N ASP A 243 -17.08 -5.53 9.55
CA ASP A 243 -18.43 -5.53 10.12
C ASP A 243 -19.44 -4.82 9.20
N ILE A 244 -19.07 -3.67 8.61
CA ILE A 244 -19.90 -2.97 7.61
C ILE A 244 -20.19 -3.89 6.42
N ALA A 245 -19.18 -4.59 5.89
CA ALA A 245 -19.35 -5.49 4.76
C ALA A 245 -20.24 -6.69 5.08
N ILE A 246 -20.10 -7.30 6.28
CA ILE A 246 -20.93 -8.43 6.72
C ILE A 246 -22.38 -7.97 6.92
N LEU A 247 -22.61 -6.82 7.56
CA LEU A 247 -23.93 -6.25 7.76
C LEU A 247 -24.60 -5.86 6.43
N ALA A 248 -23.84 -5.31 5.50
CA ALA A 248 -24.31 -5.00 4.15
C ALA A 248 -24.69 -6.27 3.38
N PHE A 249 -23.87 -7.31 3.47
CA PHE A 249 -24.18 -8.61 2.87
C PHE A 249 -25.46 -9.23 3.49
N ALA A 250 -25.65 -9.14 4.80
CA ALA A 250 -26.85 -9.62 5.47
C ALA A 250 -28.14 -9.03 4.87
N LYS A 251 -28.13 -7.74 4.48
CA LYS A 251 -29.29 -7.05 3.90
C LYS A 251 -29.69 -7.57 2.51
N VAL A 252 -28.76 -8.18 1.79
CA VAL A 252 -29.00 -8.69 0.42
C VAL A 252 -28.99 -10.22 0.35
N ALA A 253 -28.59 -10.88 1.42
CA ALA A 253 -28.35 -12.31 1.47
C ALA A 253 -29.57 -13.15 1.05
N ASP A 254 -30.77 -12.80 1.51
CA ASP A 254 -32.00 -13.56 1.21
C ASP A 254 -32.38 -13.47 -0.27
N LYS A 255 -32.10 -12.33 -0.92
CA LYS A 255 -32.33 -12.14 -2.35
C LYS A 255 -31.38 -12.99 -3.21
N TYR A 256 -30.18 -13.32 -2.69
CA TYR A 256 -29.15 -14.09 -3.40
C TYR A 256 -28.71 -15.32 -2.57
N PRO A 257 -29.56 -16.35 -2.43
CA PRO A 257 -29.34 -17.46 -1.48
C PRO A 257 -28.09 -18.31 -1.78
N HIS A 258 -27.60 -18.34 -3.01
CA HIS A 258 -26.43 -19.08 -3.44
C HIS A 258 -25.10 -18.34 -3.21
N VAL A 259 -25.14 -17.02 -2.99
CA VAL A 259 -23.94 -16.19 -2.85
C VAL A 259 -23.30 -16.38 -1.47
N LYS A 260 -21.99 -16.53 -1.43
CA LYS A 260 -21.16 -16.55 -0.20
C LYS A 260 -20.30 -15.30 -0.12
N PHE A 261 -19.92 -14.94 1.10
CA PHE A 261 -18.91 -13.90 1.33
C PHE A 261 -17.64 -14.53 1.89
N ASN A 262 -16.59 -14.56 1.09
CA ASN A 262 -15.30 -15.18 1.38
C ASN A 262 -14.37 -14.16 2.05
N LEU A 263 -13.90 -14.44 3.26
CA LEU A 263 -12.96 -13.62 4.01
C LEU A 263 -11.61 -14.32 4.09
N VAL A 264 -10.62 -13.82 3.35
CA VAL A 264 -9.26 -14.37 3.27
C VAL A 264 -8.30 -13.51 4.09
N GLY A 265 -7.68 -14.09 5.08
CA GLY A 265 -6.77 -13.45 6.00
C GLY A 265 -7.08 -13.74 7.47
N THR A 266 -6.45 -13.01 8.36
CA THR A 266 -6.65 -13.12 9.81
C THR A 266 -6.38 -11.79 10.49
N GLY A 267 -6.70 -11.68 11.76
CA GLY A 267 -6.46 -10.48 12.57
C GLY A 267 -7.24 -10.48 13.87
N PRO A 268 -7.06 -9.45 14.71
CA PRO A 268 -7.70 -9.35 16.01
C PRO A 268 -9.24 -9.31 15.93
N GLU A 269 -9.82 -8.82 14.84
CA GLU A 269 -11.28 -8.74 14.67
C GLU A 269 -11.92 -10.06 14.24
N LYS A 270 -11.15 -11.10 13.87
CA LYS A 270 -11.69 -12.37 13.34
C LYS A 270 -12.74 -13.00 14.25
N HIS A 271 -12.52 -12.98 15.57
CA HIS A 271 -13.48 -13.55 16.52
C HIS A 271 -14.81 -12.77 16.52
N ASN A 272 -14.74 -11.46 16.62
CA ASN A 272 -15.91 -10.58 16.63
C ASN A 272 -16.72 -10.70 15.33
N LEU A 273 -16.04 -10.77 14.18
CA LEU A 273 -16.67 -10.94 12.87
C LEU A 273 -17.37 -12.30 12.73
N LYS A 274 -16.82 -13.37 13.31
CA LYS A 274 -17.50 -14.68 13.36
C LYS A 274 -18.76 -14.66 14.23
N VAL A 275 -18.68 -14.01 15.41
CA VAL A 275 -19.83 -13.83 16.28
C VAL A 275 -20.92 -13.02 15.57
N LEU A 276 -20.56 -11.96 14.89
CA LEU A 276 -21.47 -11.15 14.09
C LEU A 276 -22.14 -11.96 12.99
N ALA A 277 -21.37 -12.70 12.18
CA ALA A 277 -21.93 -13.52 11.13
C ALA A 277 -22.94 -14.56 11.66
N LYS A 278 -22.62 -15.19 12.82
CA LYS A 278 -23.53 -16.13 13.48
C LYS A 278 -24.80 -15.47 14.00
N SER A 279 -24.70 -14.28 14.61
CA SER A 279 -25.89 -13.56 15.12
C SER A 279 -26.85 -13.13 14.00
N LEU A 280 -26.35 -13.07 12.75
CA LEU A 280 -27.13 -12.76 11.56
C LEU A 280 -27.62 -14.01 10.79
N GLY A 281 -27.36 -15.22 11.31
CA GLY A 281 -27.71 -16.48 10.64
C GLY A 281 -26.88 -16.77 9.38
N LEU A 282 -25.69 -16.15 9.26
CA LEU A 282 -24.83 -16.23 8.08
C LEU A 282 -23.57 -17.11 8.28
N GLU A 283 -23.52 -17.93 9.32
CA GLU A 283 -22.35 -18.77 9.64
C GLU A 283 -21.94 -19.73 8.51
N ASN A 284 -22.87 -20.16 7.67
CA ASN A 284 -22.63 -21.01 6.51
C ASN A 284 -22.39 -20.24 5.22
N ARG A 285 -22.57 -18.91 5.25
CA ARG A 285 -22.47 -18.04 4.07
C ARG A 285 -21.32 -17.06 4.15
N VAL A 286 -20.88 -16.66 5.34
CA VAL A 286 -19.65 -15.91 5.56
C VAL A 286 -18.52 -16.87 5.88
N VAL A 287 -17.64 -17.13 4.91
CA VAL A 287 -16.62 -18.19 4.97
C VAL A 287 -15.26 -17.57 5.34
N PHE A 288 -14.71 -17.99 6.48
CA PHE A 288 -13.41 -17.50 6.99
C PHE A 288 -12.28 -18.48 6.60
N HIS A 289 -11.58 -18.20 5.52
CA HIS A 289 -10.51 -19.05 4.97
C HIS A 289 -9.20 -19.04 5.80
N GLY A 290 -9.01 -18.06 6.69
CA GLY A 290 -7.74 -17.86 7.36
C GLY A 290 -6.66 -17.29 6.42
N VAL A 291 -5.41 -17.39 6.86
CA VAL A 291 -4.26 -17.01 6.02
C VAL A 291 -4.06 -18.07 4.94
N LYS A 292 -3.96 -17.62 3.70
CA LYS A 292 -3.70 -18.47 2.54
C LYS A 292 -2.38 -18.07 1.86
N PRO A 293 -1.69 -19.01 1.20
CA PRO A 293 -0.66 -18.65 0.22
C PRO A 293 -1.18 -17.64 -0.78
N ARG A 294 -0.30 -16.74 -1.26
CA ARG A 294 -0.71 -15.64 -2.15
C ARG A 294 -1.48 -16.12 -3.38
N GLU A 295 -1.03 -17.20 -3.99
CA GLU A 295 -1.64 -17.78 -5.19
C GLU A 295 -3.07 -18.28 -4.93
N GLU A 296 -3.32 -18.94 -3.78
CA GLU A 296 -4.66 -19.39 -3.38
C GLU A 296 -5.58 -18.19 -3.09
N ALA A 297 -5.06 -17.14 -2.44
CA ALA A 297 -5.83 -15.94 -2.16
C ALA A 297 -6.22 -15.20 -3.46
N ILE A 298 -5.31 -15.13 -4.43
CA ILE A 298 -5.58 -14.60 -5.76
C ILE A 298 -6.61 -15.45 -6.50
N ALA A 299 -6.49 -16.78 -6.46
CA ALA A 299 -7.45 -17.67 -7.11
C ALA A 299 -8.87 -17.52 -6.54
N LEU A 300 -9.02 -17.36 -5.22
CA LEU A 300 -10.31 -17.08 -4.58
C LEU A 300 -10.86 -15.71 -5.03
N MET A 301 -10.01 -14.69 -5.10
CA MET A 301 -10.38 -13.37 -5.60
C MET A 301 -10.85 -13.44 -7.06
N GLN A 302 -10.12 -14.15 -7.91
CA GLN A 302 -10.42 -14.29 -9.34
C GLN A 302 -11.70 -15.09 -9.62
N LYS A 303 -12.04 -16.04 -8.78
CA LYS A 303 -13.31 -16.79 -8.86
C LYS A 303 -14.50 -15.94 -8.44
N SER A 304 -14.33 -15.05 -7.49
CA SER A 304 -15.42 -14.24 -6.94
C SER A 304 -15.88 -13.15 -7.93
N ALA A 305 -17.15 -12.78 -7.85
CA ALA A 305 -17.75 -11.76 -8.70
C ALA A 305 -17.38 -10.33 -8.25
N ILE A 306 -17.37 -10.10 -6.93
CA ILE A 306 -17.24 -8.75 -6.36
C ILE A 306 -16.19 -8.75 -5.25
N ILE A 307 -15.29 -7.78 -5.32
CA ILE A 307 -14.33 -7.49 -4.26
C ILE A 307 -14.92 -6.43 -3.33
N VAL A 308 -15.04 -6.76 -2.05
CA VAL A 308 -15.57 -5.84 -1.04
C VAL A 308 -14.42 -5.32 -0.18
N HIS A 309 -14.16 -4.02 -0.25
CA HIS A 309 -13.02 -3.39 0.44
C HIS A 309 -13.42 -2.16 1.26
N PRO A 310 -14.05 -2.36 2.43
CA PRO A 310 -14.58 -1.27 3.26
C PRO A 310 -13.54 -0.57 4.13
N SER A 311 -12.27 -0.58 3.70
CA SER A 311 -11.18 0.05 4.45
C SER A 311 -11.31 1.57 4.44
N VAL A 312 -11.20 2.18 5.60
CA VAL A 312 -11.37 3.64 5.81
C VAL A 312 -10.09 4.45 5.60
N TYR A 313 -8.97 3.80 5.44
CA TYR A 313 -7.72 4.39 4.93
C TYR A 313 -6.75 3.34 4.41
N GLU A 314 -6.07 3.66 3.31
CA GLU A 314 -5.07 2.83 2.64
C GLU A 314 -3.98 3.72 2.02
N GLY A 315 -2.80 3.12 1.76
CA GLY A 315 -1.88 3.58 0.74
C GLY A 315 -2.17 2.86 -0.58
N GLY A 316 -1.16 2.42 -1.30
CA GLY A 316 -1.31 1.55 -2.47
C GLY A 316 -1.66 0.12 -2.07
N CYS A 317 -2.95 -0.17 -1.95
CA CYS A 317 -3.46 -1.45 -1.50
C CYS A 317 -3.24 -2.55 -2.54
N TRP A 318 -2.34 -3.50 -2.27
CA TRP A 318 -2.01 -4.59 -3.19
C TRP A 318 -3.20 -5.44 -3.60
N SER A 319 -4.11 -5.77 -2.68
CA SER A 319 -5.30 -6.56 -3.02
C SER A 319 -6.24 -5.85 -4.00
N LEU A 320 -6.29 -4.52 -3.97
CA LEU A 320 -7.04 -3.75 -4.97
C LEU A 320 -6.31 -3.73 -6.32
N PHE A 321 -4.98 -3.63 -6.34
CA PHE A 321 -4.22 -3.80 -7.58
C PHE A 321 -4.45 -5.18 -8.19
N GLU A 322 -4.42 -6.24 -7.39
CA GLU A 322 -4.68 -7.62 -7.83
C GLU A 322 -6.11 -7.80 -8.37
N ALA A 323 -7.09 -7.15 -7.72
CA ALA A 323 -8.48 -7.14 -8.18
C ALA A 323 -8.63 -6.43 -9.54
N MET A 324 -8.02 -5.26 -9.70
CA MET A 324 -8.02 -4.51 -10.97
C MET A 324 -7.33 -5.29 -12.08
N MET A 325 -6.16 -5.89 -11.81
CA MET A 325 -5.46 -6.75 -12.78
C MET A 325 -6.31 -7.95 -13.23
N SER A 326 -7.20 -8.43 -12.37
CA SER A 326 -8.09 -9.58 -12.62
C SER A 326 -9.46 -9.18 -13.21
N GLU A 327 -9.64 -7.93 -13.63
CA GLU A 327 -10.93 -7.40 -14.15
C GLU A 327 -12.13 -7.64 -13.21
N LYS A 328 -11.93 -7.48 -11.88
CA LYS A 328 -13.02 -7.69 -10.92
C LYS A 328 -13.75 -6.40 -10.58
N ALA A 329 -15.07 -6.51 -10.41
CA ALA A 329 -15.87 -5.42 -9.86
C ALA A 329 -15.50 -5.16 -8.40
N ILE A 330 -15.35 -3.89 -8.03
CA ILE A 330 -14.88 -3.47 -6.71
C ILE A 330 -15.91 -2.55 -6.06
N VAL A 331 -16.20 -2.80 -4.79
CA VAL A 331 -16.93 -1.86 -3.91
C VAL A 331 -16.00 -1.44 -2.79
N CYS A 332 -15.75 -0.15 -2.62
CA CYS A 332 -14.89 0.37 -1.56
C CYS A 332 -15.31 1.77 -1.10
N PHE A 333 -14.79 2.21 0.05
CA PHE A 333 -14.90 3.61 0.42
C PHE A 333 -14.06 4.51 -0.50
N ASP A 334 -14.61 5.69 -0.81
CA ASP A 334 -13.96 6.75 -1.60
C ASP A 334 -13.07 7.62 -0.69
N VAL A 335 -11.99 7.05 -0.22
CA VAL A 335 -11.09 7.70 0.76
C VAL A 335 -9.64 7.32 0.55
N SER A 336 -8.72 8.22 0.95
CA SER A 336 -7.29 7.95 1.02
C SER A 336 -6.75 7.32 -0.27
N GLY A 337 -5.95 6.24 -0.18
CA GLY A 337 -5.40 5.55 -1.36
C GLY A 337 -6.46 4.93 -2.28
N ASN A 338 -7.64 4.56 -1.76
CA ASN A 338 -8.74 4.08 -2.60
C ASN A 338 -9.21 5.18 -3.56
N HIS A 339 -9.35 6.43 -3.06
CA HIS A 339 -9.72 7.59 -3.87
C HIS A 339 -8.73 7.85 -5.01
N VAL A 340 -7.42 7.71 -4.75
CA VAL A 340 -6.38 7.88 -5.77
C VAL A 340 -6.45 6.74 -6.82
N LEU A 341 -6.64 5.50 -6.33
CA LEU A 341 -6.58 4.31 -7.17
C LEU A 341 -7.84 4.12 -8.02
N MET A 342 -9.03 4.41 -7.48
CA MET A 342 -10.33 4.16 -8.10
C MET A 342 -10.96 5.43 -8.68
N SER A 343 -11.89 5.24 -9.61
CA SER A 343 -12.82 6.26 -10.09
C SER A 343 -14.22 5.66 -10.22
N LYS A 344 -15.23 6.49 -10.33
CA LYS A 344 -16.64 6.06 -10.53
C LYS A 344 -16.86 5.22 -11.80
N ASP A 345 -15.94 5.32 -12.76
CA ASP A 345 -16.02 4.56 -14.01
C ASP A 345 -15.51 3.12 -13.85
N CYS A 346 -14.77 2.82 -12.79
CA CYS A 346 -14.11 1.52 -12.59
C CYS A 346 -14.42 0.84 -11.25
N ALA A 347 -15.19 1.47 -10.36
CA ALA A 347 -15.58 0.90 -9.07
C ALA A 347 -16.87 1.54 -8.55
N GLU A 348 -17.59 0.82 -7.71
CA GLU A 348 -18.67 1.37 -6.91
C GLU A 348 -18.09 1.99 -5.62
N LEU A 349 -18.10 3.32 -5.57
CA LEU A 349 -17.52 4.11 -4.51
C LEU A 349 -18.56 4.52 -3.48
N VAL A 350 -18.26 4.32 -2.21
CA VAL A 350 -19.10 4.73 -1.08
C VAL A 350 -18.42 5.93 -0.39
N PRO A 351 -19.05 7.10 -0.33
CA PRO A 351 -18.51 8.24 0.42
C PRO A 351 -18.34 7.90 1.91
N MET A 352 -17.44 8.61 2.60
CA MET A 352 -17.31 8.47 4.04
C MET A 352 -18.56 9.00 4.75
N MET A 353 -19.19 8.16 5.55
CA MET A 353 -20.43 8.44 6.27
C MET A 353 -20.52 7.66 7.58
N GLY A 354 -21.60 7.84 8.35
CA GLY A 354 -21.86 7.09 9.57
C GLY A 354 -21.95 5.59 9.32
N HIS A 355 -21.73 4.79 10.37
CA HIS A 355 -21.66 3.32 10.23
C HIS A 355 -22.91 2.72 9.58
N ASP A 356 -24.12 3.03 10.08
CA ASP A 356 -25.35 2.41 9.60
C ASP A 356 -25.74 2.92 8.19
N GLU A 357 -25.39 4.17 7.89
CA GLU A 357 -25.51 4.75 6.54
C GLU A 357 -24.55 4.04 5.56
N ALA A 358 -23.31 3.78 5.99
CA ALA A 358 -22.33 3.04 5.20
C ALA A 358 -22.79 1.61 4.93
N VAL A 359 -23.33 0.92 5.94
CA VAL A 359 -23.94 -0.41 5.76
C VAL A 359 -25.01 -0.41 4.68
N ASN A 360 -25.92 0.59 4.71
CA ASN A 360 -26.97 0.72 3.69
C ASN A 360 -26.40 1.02 2.30
N ALA A 361 -25.42 1.93 2.23
CA ALA A 361 -24.80 2.28 0.96
C ALA A 361 -24.04 1.09 0.36
N PHE A 362 -23.24 0.34 1.16
CA PHE A 362 -22.61 -0.88 0.68
C PHE A 362 -23.64 -1.92 0.25
N ALA A 363 -24.74 -2.12 0.98
CA ALA A 363 -25.82 -3.06 0.61
C ALA A 363 -26.43 -2.71 -0.75
N GLN A 364 -26.72 -1.41 -0.99
CA GLN A 364 -27.24 -0.95 -2.29
C GLN A 364 -26.25 -1.25 -3.43
N LYS A 365 -24.94 -1.01 -3.21
CA LYS A 365 -23.91 -1.29 -4.22
C LYS A 365 -23.74 -2.80 -4.46
N LEU A 366 -23.85 -3.61 -3.41
CA LEU A 366 -23.82 -5.06 -3.52
C LEU A 366 -25.04 -5.58 -4.29
N ASP A 367 -26.25 -5.09 -3.99
CA ASP A 367 -27.48 -5.46 -4.69
C ASP A 367 -27.41 -5.11 -6.18
N LEU A 368 -26.94 -3.90 -6.49
CA LEU A 368 -26.72 -3.44 -7.86
C LEU A 368 -25.78 -4.39 -8.63
N LEU A 369 -24.61 -4.65 -8.06
CA LEU A 369 -23.61 -5.49 -8.71
C LEU A 369 -23.97 -6.96 -8.77
N LEU A 370 -24.67 -7.51 -7.77
CA LEU A 370 -25.14 -8.91 -7.81
C LEU A 370 -26.24 -9.09 -8.86
N GLY A 371 -27.09 -8.08 -9.03
CA GLY A 371 -28.19 -8.10 -10.02
C GLY A 371 -27.76 -7.83 -11.45
N ASP A 372 -26.61 -7.18 -11.68
CA ASP A 372 -26.16 -6.78 -13.03
C ASP A 372 -24.74 -7.29 -13.35
N LYS A 373 -24.69 -8.44 -14.04
CA LYS A 373 -23.43 -9.04 -14.50
C LYS A 373 -22.73 -8.13 -15.54
N GLY A 374 -23.49 -7.48 -16.43
CA GLY A 374 -22.92 -6.60 -17.46
C GLY A 374 -22.21 -5.39 -16.84
N LEU A 375 -22.79 -4.82 -15.77
CA LEU A 375 -22.15 -3.74 -15.01
C LEU A 375 -20.86 -4.22 -14.33
N ARG A 376 -20.86 -5.42 -13.71
CA ARG A 376 -19.63 -6.00 -13.11
C ARG A 376 -18.51 -6.11 -14.13
N GLU A 377 -18.81 -6.65 -15.32
CA GLU A 377 -17.83 -6.82 -16.41
C GLU A 377 -17.33 -5.46 -16.92
N LYS A 378 -18.22 -4.49 -17.08
CA LYS A 378 -17.87 -3.12 -17.50
C LYS A 378 -16.90 -2.47 -16.52
N LEU A 379 -17.23 -2.48 -15.22
CA LEU A 379 -16.40 -1.87 -14.18
C LEU A 379 -15.06 -2.59 -14.05
N GLY A 380 -15.03 -3.92 -14.10
CA GLY A 380 -13.81 -4.72 -14.04
C GLY A 380 -12.86 -4.41 -15.21
N LYS A 381 -13.36 -4.33 -16.44
CA LYS A 381 -12.57 -3.94 -17.62
C LYS A 381 -12.03 -2.51 -17.49
N ALA A 382 -12.85 -1.57 -17.04
CA ALA A 382 -12.41 -0.19 -16.80
C ALA A 382 -11.34 -0.10 -15.70
N ALA A 383 -11.45 -0.91 -14.64
CA ALA A 383 -10.43 -1.00 -13.59
C ALA A 383 -9.09 -1.52 -14.14
N HIS A 384 -9.13 -2.55 -14.99
CA HIS A 384 -7.93 -3.09 -15.64
C HIS A 384 -7.29 -2.06 -16.57
N GLU A 385 -8.08 -1.36 -17.39
CA GLU A 385 -7.58 -0.30 -18.28
C GLU A 385 -6.94 0.84 -17.48
N ARG A 386 -7.56 1.23 -16.36
CA ARG A 386 -7.04 2.28 -15.48
C ARG A 386 -5.67 1.91 -14.90
N ILE A 387 -5.45 0.64 -14.50
CA ILE A 387 -4.14 0.22 -13.99
C ILE A 387 -3.09 0.22 -15.09
N LEU A 388 -3.43 -0.22 -16.30
CA LEU A 388 -2.53 -0.19 -17.46
C LEU A 388 -2.13 1.22 -17.87
N THR A 389 -3.03 2.20 -17.70
CA THR A 389 -2.79 3.58 -18.12
C THR A 389 -2.04 4.39 -17.06
N HIS A 390 -2.41 4.24 -15.77
CA HIS A 390 -1.97 5.18 -14.73
C HIS A 390 -1.07 4.57 -13.65
N PHE A 391 -1.10 3.25 -13.45
CA PHE A 391 -0.49 2.64 -12.26
C PHE A 391 0.55 1.58 -12.58
N LEU A 392 1.11 1.57 -13.77
CA LEU A 392 2.26 0.73 -14.06
C LEU A 392 3.52 1.26 -13.37
N TRP A 393 4.44 0.38 -13.06
CA TRP A 393 5.77 0.75 -12.59
C TRP A 393 6.47 1.71 -13.55
N LYS A 394 6.23 1.57 -14.84
CA LYS A 394 6.72 2.50 -15.87
C LYS A 394 6.30 3.95 -15.57
N ASN A 395 5.04 4.17 -15.19
CA ASN A 395 4.53 5.51 -14.84
C ASN A 395 5.26 6.10 -13.62
N LYS A 396 5.72 5.24 -12.67
CA LYS A 396 6.55 5.70 -11.53
C LYS A 396 7.93 6.17 -11.96
N GLY A 397 8.54 5.45 -12.91
CA GLY A 397 9.80 5.89 -13.53
C GLY A 397 9.66 7.25 -14.23
N GLU A 398 8.65 7.39 -15.08
CA GLU A 398 8.35 8.65 -15.78
C GLU A 398 8.03 9.80 -14.80
N PHE A 399 7.28 9.52 -13.74
CA PHE A 399 7.03 10.48 -12.67
C PHE A 399 8.35 10.93 -12.00
N PHE A 400 9.26 9.99 -11.70
CA PHE A 400 10.54 10.33 -11.09
C PHE A 400 11.41 11.20 -12.01
N GLU A 401 11.46 10.91 -13.31
CA GLU A 401 12.20 11.71 -14.29
C GLU A 401 11.69 13.17 -14.33
N LYS A 402 10.37 13.35 -14.38
CA LYS A 402 9.76 14.70 -14.30
C LYS A 402 10.10 15.39 -12.98
N LEU A 403 10.12 14.65 -11.87
CA LEU A 403 10.43 15.19 -10.54
C LEU A 403 11.85 15.77 -10.45
N ILE A 404 12.81 15.17 -11.15
CA ILE A 404 14.22 15.60 -11.16
C ILE A 404 14.56 16.51 -12.35
N GLY A 405 13.58 16.87 -13.20
CA GLY A 405 13.75 17.76 -14.33
C GLY A 405 14.46 17.12 -15.54
N ASN A 406 14.34 15.81 -15.71
CA ASN A 406 14.77 15.08 -16.90
C ASN A 406 13.52 14.83 -17.78
N GLU A 407 13.07 15.85 -18.50
CA GLU A 407 12.03 15.71 -19.53
C GLU A 407 12.61 15.22 -20.86
#